data_dcc6e35f9989b91be78ff913a708041a
#
_entry.id   dcc6e35f9989b91be78ff913a708041a
#
_cell.length_a   1.000
_cell.length_b   1.000
_cell.length_c   1.000
_cell.angle_alpha   90.00
_cell.angle_beta   90.00
_cell.angle_gamma   90.00
#
_symmetry.space_group_name_H-M   'P 1'
#
loop_
_entity.id
_entity.type
_entity.pdbx_description
1 polymer ?
#
loop_
_entity_poly.entity_id
_entity_poly.type
_entity_poly.pdbx_seq_one_letter_code
_entity_poly.pdbx_strand_id
1 'polypeptide(L)'
;MTTKLPTESDFKRIFIEQTPLLDVRAPLEFEAGAFPNSLNIALLNNEERHLVGIKYKQAGQDAAIALGYELVDEPKKQERLAKWQQFFINHPQGMLYCFRGGLRSRLSQAMLAHEVGITVPRLTGGYKAMRRFLITALESESRRTNFIVLGGRTGSGKTELIQTLPRILDLEDIANHKGSAFGQEIDPQPSQIDIDHQIAIQLLRLTANSLHNAILLEDEGAKIGARRLPQSLWESMQNAPLIILQAPIEQRVARVFNDYIVLKRQKLMHRLANEKTVFKQQHDELIQSLSQIQRRLGDERYRGYRSLASEGLN
;
A
#
# COMPACT_ATOMS: atom_id res chain seq x y z
N MET A 1 38.62 -7.98 -17.18
CA MET A 1 37.26 -8.07 -17.76
C MET A 1 36.29 -7.65 -16.68
N THR A 2 35.64 -6.49 -16.81
CA THR A 2 34.60 -6.06 -15.86
C THR A 2 33.38 -6.93 -16.10
N THR A 3 33.15 -7.90 -15.25
CA THR A 3 31.97 -8.79 -15.30
C THR A 3 30.72 -7.93 -15.22
N LYS A 4 29.91 -7.94 -16.26
CA LYS A 4 28.65 -7.19 -16.31
C LYS A 4 27.72 -7.71 -15.21
N LEU A 5 27.41 -6.89 -14.21
CA LEU A 5 26.51 -7.25 -13.11
C LEU A 5 25.08 -7.52 -13.62
N PRO A 6 24.34 -8.48 -13.03
CA PRO A 6 23.07 -8.93 -13.53
C PRO A 6 21.99 -7.85 -13.46
N THR A 7 21.07 -7.88 -14.41
CA THR A 7 19.88 -7.02 -14.45
C THR A 7 18.65 -7.86 -14.72
N GLU A 8 17.50 -7.42 -14.23
CA GLU A 8 16.21 -8.08 -14.42
C GLU A 8 15.17 -7.08 -14.94
N SER A 9 14.23 -7.55 -15.77
CA SER A 9 13.16 -6.75 -16.38
C SER A 9 11.82 -7.47 -16.46
N ASP A 10 11.73 -8.73 -16.02
CA ASP A 10 10.45 -9.45 -15.94
C ASP A 10 9.65 -9.00 -14.71
N PHE A 11 9.05 -7.82 -14.82
CA PHE A 11 8.27 -7.24 -13.73
C PHE A 11 7.05 -8.08 -13.37
N LYS A 12 6.45 -8.77 -14.35
CA LYS A 12 5.29 -9.63 -14.10
C LYS A 12 5.67 -10.76 -13.13
N ARG A 13 6.76 -11.45 -13.41
CA ARG A 13 7.27 -12.52 -12.56
C ARG A 13 7.61 -11.99 -11.16
N ILE A 14 8.32 -10.87 -11.07
CA ILE A 14 8.70 -10.24 -9.80
C ILE A 14 7.50 -9.99 -8.89
N PHE A 15 6.42 -9.43 -9.43
CA PHE A 15 5.22 -9.13 -8.65
C PHE A 15 4.37 -10.36 -8.33
N ILE A 16 4.28 -11.34 -9.23
CA ILE A 16 3.55 -12.60 -8.98
C ILE A 16 4.26 -13.41 -7.89
N GLU A 17 5.58 -13.56 -7.97
CA GLU A 17 6.40 -14.30 -7.01
C GLU A 17 6.66 -13.53 -5.70
N GLN A 18 6.21 -12.26 -5.62
CA GLN A 18 6.43 -11.40 -4.46
C GLN A 18 7.92 -11.27 -4.10
N THR A 19 8.77 -11.17 -5.12
CA THR A 19 10.21 -11.04 -4.91
C THR A 19 10.54 -9.91 -3.94
N PRO A 20 11.34 -10.13 -2.90
CA PRO A 20 11.77 -9.09 -1.98
C PRO A 20 12.60 -8.02 -2.71
N LEU A 21 12.30 -6.75 -2.46
CA LEU A 21 12.91 -5.63 -3.17
C LEU A 21 13.64 -4.70 -2.21
N LEU A 22 14.89 -4.38 -2.54
CA LEU A 22 15.67 -3.34 -1.86
C LEU A 22 15.54 -2.02 -2.62
N ASP A 23 14.89 -1.04 -2.02
CA ASP A 23 14.78 0.31 -2.57
C ASP A 23 15.91 1.21 -2.05
N VAL A 24 16.81 1.60 -2.93
CA VAL A 24 17.92 2.51 -2.58
C VAL A 24 17.60 3.99 -2.88
N ARG A 25 16.32 4.33 -3.09
CA ARG A 25 15.87 5.73 -3.19
C ARG A 25 15.96 6.43 -1.84
N ALA A 26 15.91 7.76 -1.85
CA ALA A 26 15.78 8.52 -0.61
C ALA A 26 14.43 8.23 0.09
N PRO A 27 14.36 8.34 1.45
CA PRO A 27 13.14 8.04 2.21
C PRO A 27 11.90 8.76 1.70
N LEU A 28 11.95 10.06 1.42
CA LEU A 28 10.81 10.81 0.85
C LEU A 28 10.36 10.28 -0.51
N GLU A 29 11.27 9.73 -1.34
CA GLU A 29 10.88 9.10 -2.61
C GLU A 29 10.14 7.76 -2.37
N PHE A 30 10.50 7.05 -1.30
CA PHE A 30 9.84 5.80 -0.89
C PHE A 30 8.46 6.08 -0.29
N GLU A 31 8.34 7.04 0.62
CA GLU A 31 7.09 7.46 1.25
C GLU A 31 6.06 7.98 0.24
N ALA A 32 6.52 8.63 -0.85
CA ALA A 32 5.65 9.09 -1.94
C ALA A 32 4.99 7.95 -2.72
N GLY A 33 5.47 6.72 -2.56
CA GLY A 33 4.94 5.50 -3.15
C GLY A 33 6.01 4.43 -3.31
N ALA A 34 5.69 3.23 -2.87
CA ALA A 34 6.56 2.06 -2.89
C ALA A 34 5.86 0.84 -3.50
N PHE A 35 6.56 -0.29 -3.59
CA PHE A 35 5.95 -1.57 -3.93
C PHE A 35 5.81 -2.43 -2.67
N PRO A 36 4.76 -3.27 -2.57
CA PRO A 36 4.70 -4.30 -1.54
C PRO A 36 5.99 -5.13 -1.53
N ASN A 37 6.41 -5.60 -0.37
CA ASN A 37 7.67 -6.33 -0.15
C ASN A 37 8.95 -5.53 -0.47
N SER A 38 8.88 -4.20 -0.55
CA SER A 38 10.04 -3.34 -0.65
C SER A 38 10.49 -2.85 0.72
N LEU A 39 11.80 -2.96 0.99
CA LEU A 39 12.44 -2.33 2.13
C LEU A 39 13.29 -1.15 1.65
N ASN A 40 13.12 0.01 2.25
CA ASN A 40 13.94 1.18 1.92
C ASN A 40 15.21 1.21 2.79
N ILE A 41 16.36 1.05 2.12
CA ILE A 41 17.69 1.31 2.70
C ILE A 41 18.42 2.21 1.72
N ALA A 42 18.26 3.51 1.91
CA ALA A 42 18.66 4.53 0.95
C ALA A 42 20.18 4.61 0.76
N LEU A 43 20.63 4.77 -0.48
CA LEU A 43 22.02 5.15 -0.78
C LEU A 43 22.30 6.59 -0.32
N LEU A 44 21.32 7.49 -0.49
CA LEU A 44 21.39 8.89 -0.08
C LEU A 44 20.15 9.17 0.79
N ASN A 45 20.32 9.81 1.94
CA ASN A 45 19.21 10.33 2.71
C ASN A 45 18.54 11.52 1.96
N ASN A 46 17.51 12.12 2.55
CA ASN A 46 16.73 13.18 1.89
C ASN A 46 17.58 14.42 1.61
N GLU A 47 18.42 14.85 2.56
CA GLU A 47 19.28 16.00 2.44
C GLU A 47 20.41 15.77 1.44
N GLU A 48 21.13 14.66 1.57
CA GLU A 48 22.19 14.26 0.63
C GLU A 48 21.65 14.18 -0.81
N ARG A 49 20.47 13.57 -0.98
CA ARG A 49 19.81 13.47 -2.29
C ARG A 49 19.45 14.85 -2.85
N HIS A 50 19.00 15.76 -1.98
CA HIS A 50 18.67 17.14 -2.37
C HIS A 50 19.90 17.88 -2.87
N LEU A 51 20.99 17.86 -2.09
CA LEU A 51 22.27 18.53 -2.43
C LEU A 51 22.87 17.96 -3.72
N VAL A 52 22.92 16.63 -3.86
CA VAL A 52 23.39 15.96 -5.08
C VAL A 52 22.51 16.34 -6.28
N GLY A 53 21.20 16.47 -6.08
CA GLY A 53 20.25 16.88 -7.12
C GLY A 53 20.47 18.33 -7.59
N ILE A 54 20.78 19.26 -6.69
CA ILE A 54 21.15 20.64 -7.02
C ILE A 54 22.46 20.66 -7.80
N LYS A 55 23.48 19.96 -7.29
CA LYS A 55 24.80 19.90 -7.93
C LYS A 55 24.74 19.33 -9.37
N TYR A 56 23.89 18.29 -9.54
CA TYR A 56 23.64 17.72 -10.86
C TYR A 56 23.11 18.77 -11.86
N LYS A 57 22.15 19.60 -11.44
CA LYS A 57 21.56 20.65 -12.28
C LYS A 57 22.56 21.77 -12.60
N GLN A 58 23.42 22.10 -11.64
CA GLN A 58 24.36 23.23 -11.75
C GLN A 58 25.64 22.87 -12.50
N ALA A 59 26.19 21.68 -12.29
CA ALA A 59 27.52 21.29 -12.70
C ALA A 59 27.61 19.91 -13.37
N GLY A 60 26.48 19.27 -13.66
CA GLY A 60 26.42 18.00 -14.38
C GLY A 60 26.69 16.77 -13.51
N GLN A 61 26.79 15.61 -14.20
CA GLN A 61 26.82 14.30 -13.55
C GLN A 61 28.09 14.08 -12.73
N ASP A 62 29.27 14.40 -13.25
CA ASP A 62 30.54 14.10 -12.58
C ASP A 62 30.70 14.87 -11.27
N ALA A 63 30.31 16.15 -11.27
CA ALA A 63 30.30 16.98 -10.07
C ALA A 63 29.30 16.47 -9.01
N ALA A 64 28.15 15.94 -9.44
CA ALA A 64 27.18 15.35 -8.55
C ALA A 64 27.67 14.02 -7.95
N ILE A 65 28.41 13.22 -8.70
CA ILE A 65 29.04 11.98 -8.21
C ILE A 65 30.11 12.32 -7.19
N ALA A 66 31.00 13.28 -7.46
CA ALA A 66 32.04 13.72 -6.53
C ALA A 66 31.43 14.17 -5.19
N LEU A 67 30.41 15.05 -5.23
CA LEU A 67 29.70 15.48 -4.05
C LEU A 67 29.02 14.28 -3.33
N GLY A 68 28.49 13.32 -4.06
CA GLY A 68 27.90 12.11 -3.45
C GLY A 68 28.90 11.31 -2.63
N TYR A 69 30.12 11.17 -3.08
CA TYR A 69 31.21 10.53 -2.33
C TYR A 69 31.68 11.35 -1.12
N GLU A 70 31.63 12.67 -1.20
CA GLU A 70 31.95 13.54 -0.05
C GLU A 70 30.90 13.45 1.06
N LEU A 71 29.61 13.42 0.68
CA LEU A 71 28.49 13.36 1.62
C LEU A 71 28.31 11.97 2.26
N VAL A 72 28.60 10.93 1.49
CA VAL A 72 28.58 9.53 1.94
C VAL A 72 30.01 9.09 2.25
N ASP A 73 30.50 9.56 3.40
CA ASP A 73 31.80 9.18 3.93
C ASP A 73 31.89 7.68 4.22
N GLU A 74 33.12 7.19 4.50
CA GLU A 74 33.35 5.75 4.69
C GLU A 74 32.51 5.14 5.83
N PRO A 75 32.32 5.76 7.02
CA PRO A 75 31.46 5.24 8.06
C PRO A 75 30.00 5.05 7.62
N LYS A 76 29.41 6.05 6.94
CA LYS A 76 28.02 5.98 6.43
C LYS A 76 27.89 4.92 5.34
N LYS A 77 28.89 4.83 4.47
CA LYS A 77 28.96 3.82 3.42
C LYS A 77 28.95 2.42 4.01
N GLN A 78 29.79 2.15 5.01
CA GLN A 78 29.88 0.85 5.69
C GLN A 78 28.57 0.50 6.42
N GLU A 79 27.95 1.46 7.10
CA GLU A 79 26.64 1.26 7.73
C GLU A 79 25.57 0.83 6.70
N ARG A 80 25.49 1.53 5.57
CA ARG A 80 24.52 1.22 4.51
C ARG A 80 24.81 -0.13 3.87
N LEU A 81 26.07 -0.42 3.62
CA LEU A 81 26.52 -1.68 3.03
C LEU A 81 26.17 -2.87 3.94
N ALA A 82 26.42 -2.75 5.24
CA ALA A 82 26.05 -3.79 6.22
C ALA A 82 24.53 -4.07 6.23
N LYS A 83 23.70 -3.01 6.16
CA LYS A 83 22.24 -3.16 6.09
C LYS A 83 21.79 -3.83 4.78
N TRP A 84 22.39 -3.48 3.64
CA TRP A 84 22.11 -4.13 2.35
C TRP A 84 22.55 -5.59 2.37
N GLN A 85 23.73 -5.88 2.89
CA GLN A 85 24.23 -7.25 3.07
C GLN A 85 23.25 -8.08 3.90
N GLN A 86 22.79 -7.55 5.04
CA GLN A 86 21.84 -8.25 5.89
C GLN A 86 20.51 -8.51 5.17
N PHE A 87 20.03 -7.54 4.37
CA PHE A 87 18.84 -7.73 3.55
C PHE A 87 18.99 -8.92 2.59
N PHE A 88 20.11 -9.02 1.85
CA PHE A 88 20.32 -10.10 0.88
C PHE A 88 20.67 -11.44 1.52
N ILE A 89 21.24 -11.45 2.71
CA ILE A 89 21.37 -12.67 3.51
C ILE A 89 19.99 -13.24 3.86
N ASN A 90 19.07 -12.37 4.30
CA ASN A 90 17.70 -12.76 4.64
C ASN A 90 16.84 -13.05 3.40
N HIS A 91 17.19 -12.47 2.25
CA HIS A 91 16.45 -12.55 1.00
C HIS A 91 17.37 -12.88 -0.18
N PRO A 92 17.85 -14.14 -0.32
CA PRO A 92 18.80 -14.51 -1.38
C PRO A 92 18.29 -14.29 -2.82
N GLN A 93 16.96 -14.30 -3.02
CA GLN A 93 16.29 -14.01 -4.30
C GLN A 93 15.97 -12.54 -4.48
N GLY A 94 16.35 -11.69 -3.52
CA GLY A 94 16.05 -10.27 -3.52
C GLY A 94 16.70 -9.53 -4.70
N MET A 95 16.10 -8.40 -5.06
CA MET A 95 16.58 -7.54 -6.14
C MET A 95 16.63 -6.09 -5.65
N LEU A 96 17.48 -5.27 -6.26
CA LEU A 96 17.58 -3.87 -5.89
C LEU A 96 17.14 -2.92 -7.01
N TYR A 97 16.64 -1.76 -6.63
CA TYR A 97 16.25 -0.73 -7.58
C TYR A 97 16.47 0.69 -7.03
N CYS A 98 16.55 1.65 -7.93
CA CYS A 98 16.40 3.07 -7.65
C CYS A 98 15.31 3.68 -8.55
N PHE A 99 15.21 5.00 -8.62
CA PHE A 99 14.11 5.65 -9.35
C PHE A 99 14.04 5.31 -10.85
N ARG A 100 15.20 5.24 -11.55
CA ARG A 100 15.28 4.95 -13.00
C ARG A 100 16.21 3.78 -13.35
N GLY A 101 16.61 2.97 -12.39
CA GLY A 101 17.60 1.92 -12.62
C GLY A 101 18.98 2.45 -13.05
N GLY A 102 19.27 3.72 -12.71
CA GLY A 102 20.47 4.44 -13.11
C GLY A 102 21.63 4.33 -12.10
N LEU A 103 22.36 5.45 -11.92
CA LEU A 103 23.61 5.48 -11.17
C LEU A 103 23.48 4.98 -9.73
N ARG A 104 22.48 5.43 -8.95
CA ARG A 104 22.31 5.01 -7.55
C ARG A 104 22.28 3.49 -7.41
N SER A 105 21.41 2.81 -8.14
CA SER A 105 21.32 1.35 -8.07
C SER A 105 22.53 0.64 -8.68
N ARG A 106 23.23 1.24 -9.65
CA ARG A 106 24.49 0.69 -10.17
C ARG A 106 25.62 0.75 -9.15
N LEU A 107 25.75 1.88 -8.45
CA LEU A 107 26.75 2.05 -7.38
C LEU A 107 26.48 1.09 -6.21
N SER A 108 25.21 1.01 -5.74
CA SER A 108 24.86 0.08 -4.66
C SER A 108 25.14 -1.38 -5.05
N GLN A 109 24.82 -1.78 -6.28
CA GLN A 109 25.11 -3.10 -6.80
C GLN A 109 26.62 -3.39 -6.89
N ALA A 110 27.39 -2.41 -7.34
CA ALA A 110 28.85 -2.52 -7.44
C ALA A 110 29.51 -2.63 -6.04
N MET A 111 29.08 -1.84 -5.07
CA MET A 111 29.54 -1.92 -3.68
C MET A 111 29.28 -3.30 -3.09
N LEU A 112 28.06 -3.84 -3.24
CA LEU A 112 27.71 -5.20 -2.80
C LEU A 112 28.61 -6.26 -3.43
N ALA A 113 28.86 -6.17 -4.74
CA ALA A 113 29.66 -7.15 -5.45
C ALA A 113 31.16 -7.08 -5.08
N HIS A 114 31.73 -5.87 -4.98
CA HIS A 114 33.17 -5.70 -4.83
C HIS A 114 33.64 -5.67 -3.37
N GLU A 115 32.81 -5.18 -2.45
CA GLU A 115 33.24 -5.02 -1.03
C GLU A 115 32.77 -6.18 -0.13
N VAL A 116 31.61 -6.80 -0.45
CA VAL A 116 31.08 -7.94 0.34
C VAL A 116 30.86 -9.21 -0.46
N GLY A 117 31.19 -9.24 -1.74
CA GLY A 117 31.13 -10.46 -2.57
C GLY A 117 29.70 -10.90 -2.93
N ILE A 118 28.69 -10.06 -2.75
CA ILE A 118 27.29 -10.40 -3.01
C ILE A 118 26.87 -9.86 -4.38
N THR A 119 26.59 -10.76 -5.32
CA THR A 119 26.08 -10.39 -6.65
C THR A 119 24.56 -10.53 -6.70
N VAL A 120 23.87 -9.41 -6.91
CA VAL A 120 22.40 -9.34 -6.92
C VAL A 120 21.88 -8.70 -8.21
N PRO A 121 20.67 -9.06 -8.71
CA PRO A 121 20.09 -8.42 -9.85
C PRO A 121 19.63 -6.99 -9.52
N ARG A 122 19.82 -6.10 -10.50
CA ARG A 122 19.32 -4.72 -10.46
C ARG A 122 18.16 -4.57 -11.47
N LEU A 123 17.06 -3.94 -11.02
CA LEU A 123 15.89 -3.76 -11.89
C LEU A 123 16.12 -2.71 -12.98
N THR A 124 15.96 -3.13 -14.22
CA THR A 124 16.08 -2.29 -15.41
C THR A 124 14.99 -1.22 -15.43
N GLY A 125 15.36 0.05 -15.58
CA GLY A 125 14.41 1.17 -15.56
C GLY A 125 13.86 1.52 -14.16
N GLY A 126 14.12 0.70 -13.14
CA GLY A 126 13.81 0.93 -11.73
C GLY A 126 12.34 1.20 -11.44
N TYR A 127 12.07 1.94 -10.36
CA TYR A 127 10.72 2.31 -9.91
C TYR A 127 9.82 2.84 -11.04
N LYS A 128 10.36 3.74 -11.87
CA LYS A 128 9.57 4.37 -12.94
C LYS A 128 9.06 3.34 -13.97
N ALA A 129 9.89 2.37 -14.36
CA ALA A 129 9.51 1.34 -15.31
C ALA A 129 8.53 0.34 -14.69
N MET A 130 8.78 -0.10 -13.45
CA MET A 130 7.90 -0.99 -12.70
C MET A 130 6.51 -0.37 -12.49
N ARG A 131 6.45 0.91 -12.07
CA ARG A 131 5.18 1.63 -11.92
C ARG A 131 4.41 1.75 -13.24
N ARG A 132 5.10 2.07 -14.34
CA ARG A 132 4.46 2.10 -15.66
C ARG A 132 3.88 0.74 -16.03
N PHE A 133 4.63 -0.33 -15.77
CA PHE A 133 4.15 -1.69 -15.98
C PHE A 133 2.87 -1.96 -15.18
N LEU A 134 2.85 -1.62 -13.87
CA LEU A 134 1.66 -1.82 -13.03
C LEU A 134 0.45 -1.00 -13.48
N ILE A 135 0.64 0.25 -13.91
CA ILE A 135 -0.46 1.06 -14.46
C ILE A 135 -1.06 0.39 -15.69
N THR A 136 -0.23 -0.06 -16.63
CA THR A 136 -0.70 -0.76 -17.84
C THR A 136 -1.34 -2.11 -17.50
N ALA A 137 -0.76 -2.86 -16.57
CA ALA A 137 -1.30 -4.12 -16.11
C ALA A 137 -2.66 -3.94 -15.43
N LEU A 138 -2.79 -2.95 -14.55
CA LEU A 138 -4.05 -2.63 -13.88
C LEU A 138 -5.18 -2.37 -14.89
N GLU A 139 -4.91 -1.53 -15.89
CA GLU A 139 -5.89 -1.21 -16.91
C GLU A 139 -6.28 -2.45 -17.74
N SER A 140 -5.30 -3.22 -18.19
CA SER A 140 -5.56 -4.42 -19.02
C SER A 140 -6.23 -5.54 -18.22
N GLU A 141 -5.77 -5.82 -16.98
CA GLU A 141 -6.36 -6.86 -16.14
C GLU A 141 -7.78 -6.50 -15.72
N SER A 142 -8.05 -5.23 -15.36
CA SER A 142 -9.40 -4.78 -15.01
C SER A 142 -10.40 -5.02 -16.14
N ARG A 143 -10.01 -4.76 -17.40
CA ARG A 143 -10.91 -4.90 -18.56
C ARG A 143 -11.14 -6.35 -18.99
N ARG A 144 -10.16 -7.23 -18.81
CA ARG A 144 -10.25 -8.64 -19.26
C ARG A 144 -10.76 -9.61 -18.21
N THR A 145 -10.81 -9.19 -16.95
CA THR A 145 -11.22 -10.05 -15.84
C THR A 145 -12.73 -10.07 -15.70
N ASN A 146 -13.29 -11.27 -15.53
CA ASN A 146 -14.68 -11.43 -15.13
C ASN A 146 -14.79 -11.16 -13.63
N PHE A 147 -15.51 -10.11 -13.26
CA PHE A 147 -15.78 -9.79 -11.87
C PHE A 147 -17.18 -10.24 -11.45
N ILE A 148 -17.33 -10.51 -10.16
CA ILE A 148 -18.61 -10.62 -9.44
C ILE A 148 -18.53 -9.64 -8.28
N VAL A 149 -19.51 -8.76 -8.16
CA VAL A 149 -19.58 -7.77 -7.09
C VAL A 149 -20.43 -8.30 -5.95
N LEU A 150 -19.89 -8.26 -4.72
CA LEU A 150 -20.59 -8.64 -3.50
C LEU A 150 -21.09 -7.38 -2.79
N GLY A 151 -22.39 -7.10 -2.93
CA GLY A 151 -23.08 -6.04 -2.23
C GLY A 151 -23.74 -6.50 -0.94
N GLY A 152 -24.16 -5.55 -0.14
CA GLY A 152 -24.89 -5.79 1.10
C GLY A 152 -24.71 -4.67 2.10
N ARG A 153 -25.70 -4.44 2.93
CA ARG A 153 -25.66 -3.37 3.94
C ARG A 153 -24.55 -3.62 4.97
N THR A 154 -24.03 -2.57 5.59
CA THR A 154 -23.05 -2.66 6.69
C THR A 154 -23.52 -3.68 7.74
N GLY A 155 -22.62 -4.56 8.16
CA GLY A 155 -22.87 -5.64 9.10
C GLY A 155 -23.58 -6.87 8.51
N SER A 156 -23.76 -6.96 7.18
CA SER A 156 -24.35 -8.16 6.56
C SER A 156 -23.44 -9.40 6.60
N GLY A 157 -22.14 -9.25 6.92
CA GLY A 157 -21.17 -10.34 6.98
C GLY A 157 -20.36 -10.50 5.69
N LYS A 158 -20.27 -9.48 4.85
CA LYS A 158 -19.45 -9.50 3.61
C LYS A 158 -17.99 -9.87 3.90
N THR A 159 -17.37 -9.17 4.84
CA THR A 159 -15.95 -9.39 5.19
C THR A 159 -15.71 -10.82 5.70
N GLU A 160 -16.60 -11.37 6.53
CA GLU A 160 -16.51 -12.77 6.98
C GLU A 160 -16.59 -13.75 5.80
N LEU A 161 -17.52 -13.53 4.86
CA LEU A 161 -17.65 -14.36 3.66
C LEU A 161 -16.42 -14.24 2.76
N ILE A 162 -15.94 -13.04 2.53
CA ILE A 162 -14.76 -12.73 1.71
C ILE A 162 -13.55 -13.52 2.20
N GLN A 163 -13.29 -13.53 3.50
CA GLN A 163 -12.14 -14.22 4.09
C GLN A 163 -12.17 -15.75 3.91
N THR A 164 -13.31 -16.34 3.56
CA THR A 164 -13.43 -17.78 3.31
C THR A 164 -13.21 -18.19 1.85
N LEU A 165 -13.12 -17.25 0.93
CA LEU A 165 -13.08 -17.51 -0.49
C LEU A 165 -11.68 -17.29 -1.10
N PRO A 166 -11.25 -18.11 -2.09
CA PRO A 166 -9.86 -18.11 -2.55
C PRO A 166 -9.52 -17.03 -3.59
N ARG A 167 -10.50 -16.43 -4.23
CA ARG A 167 -10.28 -15.54 -5.39
C ARG A 167 -10.98 -14.20 -5.19
N ILE A 168 -10.37 -13.41 -4.33
CA ILE A 168 -10.93 -12.13 -3.90
C ILE A 168 -9.95 -11.00 -4.11
N LEU A 169 -10.49 -9.88 -4.54
CA LEU A 169 -9.84 -8.58 -4.46
C LEU A 169 -10.52 -7.81 -3.32
N ASP A 170 -9.91 -7.85 -2.13
CA ASP A 170 -10.40 -7.17 -0.93
C ASP A 170 -10.02 -5.69 -0.99
N LEU A 171 -10.97 -4.86 -1.40
CA LEU A 171 -10.74 -3.44 -1.61
C LEU A 171 -10.71 -2.66 -0.29
N GLU A 172 -11.47 -3.08 0.71
CA GLU A 172 -11.47 -2.46 2.04
C GLU A 172 -10.13 -2.71 2.76
N ASP A 173 -9.59 -3.93 2.69
CA ASP A 173 -8.27 -4.27 3.25
C ASP A 173 -7.16 -3.48 2.55
N ILE A 174 -7.12 -3.47 1.21
CA ILE A 174 -6.14 -2.70 0.44
C ILE A 174 -6.19 -1.21 0.78
N ALA A 175 -7.38 -0.66 0.98
CA ALA A 175 -7.57 0.74 1.33
C ALA A 175 -7.32 1.04 2.81
N ASN A 176 -7.17 0.03 3.67
CA ASN A 176 -7.18 0.16 5.12
C ASN A 176 -8.37 1.00 5.60
N HIS A 177 -9.57 0.65 5.10
CA HIS A 177 -10.78 1.44 5.36
C HIS A 177 -12.03 0.61 5.07
N LYS A 178 -12.88 0.42 6.06
CA LYS A 178 -14.20 -0.19 5.84
C LYS A 178 -15.09 0.81 5.09
N GLY A 179 -15.67 0.45 3.99
CA GLY A 179 -16.40 1.29 3.04
C GLY A 179 -17.55 2.16 3.56
N SER A 180 -17.60 2.46 4.85
CA SER A 180 -18.62 3.26 5.53
C SER A 180 -18.09 4.60 6.02
N ALA A 181 -18.99 5.56 6.34
CA ALA A 181 -18.60 6.81 6.97
C ALA A 181 -17.87 6.65 8.32
N PHE A 182 -17.99 5.50 8.96
CA PHE A 182 -17.33 5.14 10.21
C PHE A 182 -16.14 4.20 10.00
N GLY A 183 -15.79 3.92 8.75
CA GLY A 183 -14.85 2.87 8.36
C GLY A 183 -13.37 3.21 8.52
N GLN A 184 -13.04 4.37 9.08
CA GLN A 184 -11.66 4.76 9.32
C GLN A 184 -10.98 3.80 10.29
N GLU A 185 -9.85 3.20 9.86
CA GLU A 185 -9.01 2.37 10.72
C GLU A 185 -8.03 3.24 11.53
N ILE A 186 -7.33 2.61 12.49
CA ILE A 186 -6.39 3.31 13.40
C ILE A 186 -5.18 3.87 12.65
N ASP A 187 -4.67 3.10 11.71
CA ASP A 187 -3.58 3.55 10.85
C ASP A 187 -4.14 4.31 9.65
N PRO A 188 -3.42 5.32 9.15
CA PRO A 188 -3.88 6.10 8.00
C PRO A 188 -4.00 5.23 6.75
N GLN A 189 -4.89 5.61 5.85
CA GLN A 189 -4.97 4.97 4.54
C GLN A 189 -3.64 5.08 3.80
N PRO A 190 -3.23 4.04 3.06
CA PRO A 190 -2.07 4.09 2.18
C PRO A 190 -2.16 5.26 1.18
N SER A 191 -1.04 5.62 0.55
CA SER A 191 -1.08 6.60 -0.53
C SER A 191 -1.92 6.10 -1.70
N GLN A 192 -2.44 6.99 -2.55
CA GLN A 192 -3.17 6.57 -3.75
C GLN A 192 -2.32 5.66 -4.63
N ILE A 193 -1.03 5.96 -4.71
CA ILE A 193 -0.07 5.19 -5.51
C ILE A 193 0.08 3.76 -4.96
N ASP A 194 0.14 3.61 -3.65
CA ASP A 194 0.31 2.29 -3.03
C ASP A 194 -0.95 1.44 -3.19
N ILE A 195 -2.14 2.04 -3.11
CA ILE A 195 -3.41 1.35 -3.40
C ILE A 195 -3.45 0.89 -4.86
N ASP A 196 -3.12 1.76 -5.82
CA ASP A 196 -3.09 1.40 -7.24
C ASP A 196 -2.09 0.25 -7.49
N HIS A 197 -0.92 0.28 -6.84
CA HIS A 197 0.08 -0.79 -6.93
C HIS A 197 -0.45 -2.10 -6.34
N GLN A 198 -1.06 -2.07 -5.17
CA GLN A 198 -1.58 -3.27 -4.51
C GLN A 198 -2.70 -3.91 -5.32
N ILE A 199 -3.66 -3.11 -5.83
CA ILE A 199 -4.73 -3.60 -6.71
C ILE A 199 -4.15 -4.25 -7.96
N ALA A 200 -3.20 -3.57 -8.64
CA ALA A 200 -2.57 -4.11 -9.84
C ALA A 200 -1.86 -5.44 -9.59
N ILE A 201 -1.09 -5.53 -8.50
CA ILE A 201 -0.34 -6.73 -8.15
C ILE A 201 -1.27 -7.87 -7.75
N GLN A 202 -2.32 -7.60 -6.97
CA GLN A 202 -3.28 -8.63 -6.60
C GLN A 202 -4.05 -9.15 -7.83
N LEU A 203 -4.47 -8.25 -8.74
CA LEU A 203 -5.09 -8.67 -10.01
C LEU A 203 -4.14 -9.54 -10.84
N LEU A 204 -2.89 -9.14 -11.03
CA LEU A 204 -1.88 -9.95 -11.73
C LEU A 204 -1.74 -11.35 -11.12
N ARG A 205 -1.73 -11.46 -9.81
CA ARG A 205 -1.61 -12.75 -9.09
C ARG A 205 -2.86 -13.60 -9.23
N LEU A 206 -4.04 -12.99 -9.07
CA LEU A 206 -5.33 -13.68 -9.21
C LEU A 206 -5.59 -14.16 -10.64
N THR A 207 -5.06 -13.47 -11.65
CA THR A 207 -5.22 -13.82 -13.07
C THR A 207 -4.10 -14.71 -13.61
N ALA A 208 -2.97 -14.85 -12.90
CA ALA A 208 -1.80 -15.59 -13.40
C ALA A 208 -2.11 -17.06 -13.76
N ASN A 209 -2.96 -17.71 -12.98
CA ASN A 209 -3.22 -19.16 -13.09
C ASN A 209 -4.55 -19.50 -13.76
N SER A 210 -5.42 -18.54 -14.03
CA SER A 210 -6.72 -18.78 -14.68
C SER A 210 -7.40 -17.49 -15.09
N LEU A 211 -7.56 -17.31 -16.41
CA LEU A 211 -8.29 -16.18 -17.00
C LEU A 211 -9.81 -16.35 -16.96
N HIS A 212 -10.30 -17.58 -16.77
CA HIS A 212 -11.72 -17.91 -16.92
C HIS A 212 -12.51 -17.92 -15.61
N ASN A 213 -11.85 -17.91 -14.48
CA ASN A 213 -12.52 -17.90 -13.19
C ASN A 213 -12.78 -16.46 -12.72
N ALA A 214 -14.01 -16.19 -12.34
CA ALA A 214 -14.40 -14.88 -11.83
C ALA A 214 -13.61 -14.52 -10.56
N ILE A 215 -13.35 -13.21 -10.39
CA ILE A 215 -12.80 -12.62 -9.18
C ILE A 215 -13.94 -11.92 -8.44
N LEU A 216 -14.12 -12.25 -7.19
CA LEU A 216 -15.08 -11.57 -6.33
C LEU A 216 -14.45 -10.31 -5.75
N LEU A 217 -15.22 -9.24 -5.66
CA LEU A 217 -14.82 -8.00 -5.00
C LEU A 217 -16.03 -7.34 -4.33
N GLU A 218 -15.77 -6.43 -3.41
CA GLU A 218 -16.81 -5.73 -2.66
C GLU A 218 -17.48 -4.64 -3.51
N ASP A 219 -18.78 -4.43 -3.25
CA ASP A 219 -19.57 -3.34 -3.84
C ASP A 219 -19.18 -2.01 -3.20
N GLU A 220 -18.06 -1.47 -3.66
CA GLU A 220 -17.57 -0.17 -3.24
C GLU A 220 -17.89 0.90 -4.28
N GLY A 221 -18.07 2.13 -3.81
CA GLY A 221 -18.22 3.28 -4.69
C GLY A 221 -16.90 3.64 -5.39
N ALA A 222 -16.93 4.67 -6.24
CA ALA A 222 -15.72 5.19 -6.88
C ALA A 222 -14.65 5.66 -5.88
N LYS A 223 -14.98 5.70 -4.58
CA LYS A 223 -14.08 6.08 -3.50
C LYS A 223 -14.28 5.18 -2.27
N ILE A 224 -13.17 4.84 -1.64
CA ILE A 224 -13.11 4.19 -0.33
C ILE A 224 -12.37 5.13 0.63
N GLY A 225 -13.10 5.75 1.55
CA GLY A 225 -12.57 6.83 2.37
C GLY A 225 -12.08 8.01 1.53
N ALA A 226 -10.83 8.41 1.69
CA ALA A 226 -10.19 9.50 0.94
C ALA A 226 -9.57 9.06 -0.40
N ARG A 227 -9.60 7.76 -0.73
CA ARG A 227 -8.94 7.18 -1.91
C ARG A 227 -9.94 6.87 -3.01
N ARG A 228 -9.47 6.89 -4.25
CA ARG A 228 -10.28 6.56 -5.43
C ARG A 228 -9.93 5.18 -5.95
N LEU A 229 -10.92 4.44 -6.41
CA LEU A 229 -10.66 3.25 -7.21
C LEU A 229 -10.12 3.64 -8.58
N PRO A 230 -9.19 2.85 -9.15
CA PRO A 230 -8.76 3.01 -10.53
C PRO A 230 -9.96 3.00 -11.47
N GLN A 231 -10.00 3.93 -12.42
CA GLN A 231 -11.14 4.14 -13.30
C GLN A 231 -11.54 2.87 -14.06
N SER A 232 -10.55 2.15 -14.60
CA SER A 232 -10.81 0.91 -15.36
C SER A 232 -11.41 -0.20 -14.49
N LEU A 233 -10.99 -0.31 -13.23
CA LEU A 233 -11.56 -1.27 -12.29
C LEU A 233 -13.01 -0.90 -11.96
N TRP A 234 -13.24 0.35 -11.59
CA TRP A 234 -14.59 0.83 -11.24
C TRP A 234 -15.58 0.68 -12.40
N GLU A 235 -15.19 0.99 -13.64
CA GLU A 235 -16.00 0.76 -14.84
C GLU A 235 -16.34 -0.72 -15.03
N SER A 236 -15.38 -1.61 -14.80
CA SER A 236 -15.61 -3.06 -14.90
C SER A 236 -16.54 -3.57 -13.79
N MET A 237 -16.43 -3.02 -12.58
CA MET A 237 -17.34 -3.33 -11.46
C MET A 237 -18.80 -2.95 -11.78
N GLN A 238 -19.02 -1.80 -12.41
CA GLN A 238 -20.38 -1.34 -12.75
C GLN A 238 -21.09 -2.25 -13.77
N ASN A 239 -20.34 -3.00 -14.55
CA ASN A 239 -20.87 -3.95 -15.55
C ASN A 239 -20.88 -5.40 -15.06
N ALA A 240 -20.42 -5.65 -13.84
CA ALA A 240 -20.32 -7.01 -13.28
C ALA A 240 -21.64 -7.46 -12.65
N PRO A 241 -21.93 -8.78 -12.63
CA PRO A 241 -23.03 -9.32 -11.84
C PRO A 241 -22.91 -8.96 -10.37
N LEU A 242 -24.04 -8.57 -9.77
CA LEU A 242 -24.14 -8.18 -8.36
C LEU A 242 -24.83 -9.26 -7.53
N ILE A 243 -24.17 -9.72 -6.48
CA ILE A 243 -24.74 -10.60 -5.47
C ILE A 243 -24.99 -9.77 -4.20
N ILE A 244 -26.22 -9.79 -3.70
CA ILE A 244 -26.60 -9.05 -2.48
C ILE A 244 -26.65 -9.98 -1.29
N LEU A 245 -25.76 -9.78 -0.31
CA LEU A 245 -25.80 -10.48 0.96
C LEU A 245 -26.77 -9.78 1.92
N GLN A 246 -27.75 -10.54 2.40
CA GLN A 246 -28.75 -10.06 3.35
C GLN A 246 -28.56 -10.73 4.72
N ALA A 247 -28.78 -9.98 5.78
CA ALA A 247 -28.80 -10.47 7.16
C ALA A 247 -29.87 -9.72 7.97
N PRO A 248 -30.49 -10.37 8.98
CA PRO A 248 -31.40 -9.74 9.91
C PRO A 248 -30.79 -8.54 10.63
N ILE A 249 -31.62 -7.56 10.99
CA ILE A 249 -31.12 -6.31 11.59
C ILE A 249 -30.34 -6.55 12.89
N GLU A 250 -30.78 -7.49 13.70
CA GLU A 250 -30.18 -7.85 14.99
C GLU A 250 -28.76 -8.38 14.80
N GLN A 251 -28.54 -9.25 13.82
CA GLN A 251 -27.21 -9.76 13.48
C GLN A 251 -26.30 -8.65 12.93
N ARG A 252 -26.86 -7.77 12.11
CA ARG A 252 -26.12 -6.64 11.56
C ARG A 252 -25.66 -5.67 12.64
N VAL A 253 -26.55 -5.34 13.59
CA VAL A 253 -26.21 -4.47 14.73
C VAL A 253 -25.11 -5.09 15.58
N ALA A 254 -25.23 -6.39 15.90
CA ALA A 254 -24.23 -7.10 16.68
C ALA A 254 -22.84 -7.07 15.99
N ARG A 255 -22.77 -7.33 14.66
CA ARG A 255 -21.51 -7.26 13.91
C ARG A 255 -20.94 -5.83 13.85
N VAL A 256 -21.79 -4.84 13.57
CA VAL A 256 -21.36 -3.44 13.54
C VAL A 256 -20.81 -3.02 14.92
N PHE A 257 -21.49 -3.37 16.00
CA PHE A 257 -21.00 -3.07 17.35
C PHE A 257 -19.65 -3.75 17.62
N ASN A 258 -19.54 -5.04 17.28
CA ASN A 258 -18.28 -5.76 17.44
C ASN A 258 -17.15 -5.11 16.65
N ASP A 259 -17.34 -4.84 15.36
CA ASP A 259 -16.29 -4.39 14.43
C ASP A 259 -15.85 -2.94 14.67
N TYR A 260 -16.81 -2.06 14.91
CA TYR A 260 -16.53 -0.61 14.99
C TYR A 260 -16.28 -0.14 16.42
N ILE A 261 -16.74 -0.88 17.43
CA ILE A 261 -16.57 -0.52 18.84
C ILE A 261 -15.62 -1.46 19.54
N VAL A 262 -15.94 -2.77 19.61
CA VAL A 262 -15.18 -3.73 20.43
C VAL A 262 -13.78 -3.95 19.88
N LEU A 263 -13.68 -4.43 18.64
CA LEU A 263 -12.37 -4.74 18.02
C LEU A 263 -11.52 -3.48 17.86
N LYS A 264 -12.11 -2.35 17.50
CA LYS A 264 -11.39 -1.09 17.41
C LYS A 264 -10.85 -0.65 18.78
N ARG A 265 -11.64 -0.79 19.84
CA ARG A 265 -11.19 -0.53 21.22
C ARG A 265 -10.02 -1.42 21.61
N GLN A 266 -10.09 -2.73 21.32
CA GLN A 266 -8.99 -3.64 21.61
C GLN A 266 -7.69 -3.25 20.92
N LYS A 267 -7.76 -2.91 19.62
CA LYS A 267 -6.60 -2.42 18.86
C LYS A 267 -6.03 -1.12 19.46
N LEU A 268 -6.90 -0.16 19.83
CA LEU A 268 -6.48 1.10 20.48
C LEU A 268 -5.85 0.87 21.85
N MET A 269 -6.41 -0.02 22.68
CA MET A 269 -5.83 -0.38 23.98
C MET A 269 -4.44 -0.97 23.85
N HIS A 270 -4.22 -1.82 22.86
CA HIS A 270 -2.90 -2.40 22.57
C HIS A 270 -1.85 -1.32 22.23
N ARG A 271 -2.29 -0.23 21.59
CA ARG A 271 -1.41 0.85 21.13
C ARG A 271 -1.15 1.91 22.19
N LEU A 272 -2.17 2.30 22.95
CA LEU A 272 -2.12 3.46 23.86
C LEU A 272 -1.95 3.08 25.31
N ALA A 273 -2.26 1.83 25.69
CA ALA A 273 -2.17 1.30 27.06
C ALA A 273 -2.86 2.18 28.14
N ASN A 274 -3.79 3.07 27.74
CA ASN A 274 -4.50 4.00 28.64
C ASN A 274 -5.97 4.07 28.24
N GLU A 275 -6.81 3.53 29.10
CA GLU A 275 -8.26 3.37 28.85
C GLU A 275 -8.96 4.73 28.60
N LYS A 276 -8.66 5.76 29.41
CA LYS A 276 -9.28 7.09 29.26
C LYS A 276 -8.94 7.71 27.90
N THR A 277 -7.69 7.56 27.47
CA THR A 277 -7.25 8.08 26.15
C THR A 277 -7.92 7.32 25.02
N VAL A 278 -8.07 6.00 25.14
CA VAL A 278 -8.78 5.16 24.15
C VAL A 278 -10.24 5.56 24.05
N PHE A 279 -10.93 5.73 25.17
CA PHE A 279 -12.32 6.18 25.18
C PHE A 279 -12.51 7.53 24.50
N LYS A 280 -11.67 8.51 24.88
CA LYS A 280 -11.70 9.84 24.28
C LYS A 280 -11.49 9.78 22.77
N GLN A 281 -10.47 9.08 22.30
CA GLN A 281 -10.18 8.97 20.88
C GLN A 281 -11.35 8.31 20.14
N GLN A 282 -11.88 7.22 20.64
CA GLN A 282 -13.00 6.51 20.03
C GLN A 282 -14.27 7.37 19.99
N HIS A 283 -14.53 8.14 21.05
CA HIS A 283 -15.63 9.10 21.08
C HIS A 283 -15.45 10.18 20.02
N ASP A 284 -14.29 10.83 19.97
CA ASP A 284 -14.01 11.94 19.04
C ASP A 284 -14.13 11.48 17.58
N GLU A 285 -13.63 10.29 17.25
CA GLU A 285 -13.78 9.69 15.92
C GLU A 285 -15.24 9.38 15.58
N LEU A 286 -16.04 8.89 16.54
CA LEU A 286 -17.46 8.63 16.33
C LEU A 286 -18.22 9.94 16.05
N ILE A 287 -17.99 10.99 16.84
CA ILE A 287 -18.61 12.31 16.64
C ILE A 287 -18.20 12.93 15.30
N GLN A 288 -16.93 12.80 14.93
CA GLN A 288 -16.44 13.26 13.64
C GLN A 288 -17.15 12.54 12.48
N SER A 289 -17.27 11.23 12.55
CA SER A 289 -17.96 10.42 11.53
C SER A 289 -19.45 10.77 11.42
N LEU A 290 -20.13 10.97 12.56
CA LEU A 290 -21.51 11.48 12.58
C LEU A 290 -21.65 12.83 11.89
N SER A 291 -20.71 13.75 12.12
CA SER A 291 -20.74 15.08 11.49
C SER A 291 -20.64 15.02 9.97
N GLN A 292 -19.89 14.06 9.42
CA GLN A 292 -19.75 13.89 7.96
C GLN A 292 -21.07 13.49 7.28
N ILE A 293 -21.96 12.82 8.01
CA ILE A 293 -23.27 12.37 7.49
C ILE A 293 -24.45 13.21 7.96
N GLN A 294 -24.22 14.33 8.65
CA GLN A 294 -25.28 15.21 9.17
C GLN A 294 -26.31 15.58 8.11
N ARG A 295 -25.89 15.98 6.90
CA ARG A 295 -26.79 16.31 5.79
C ARG A 295 -27.71 15.15 5.38
N ARG A 296 -27.21 13.92 5.49
CA ARG A 296 -27.99 12.71 5.16
C ARG A 296 -28.96 12.31 6.27
N LEU A 297 -28.59 12.57 7.53
CA LEU A 297 -29.40 12.27 8.71
C LEU A 297 -30.51 13.30 8.93
N GLY A 298 -30.26 14.54 8.62
CA GLY A 298 -31.02 15.71 9.05
C GLY A 298 -30.67 16.12 10.49
N ASP A 299 -30.92 17.39 10.83
CA ASP A 299 -30.41 17.98 12.08
C ASP A 299 -31.00 17.36 13.35
N GLU A 300 -32.26 16.93 13.33
CA GLU A 300 -32.94 16.34 14.48
C GLU A 300 -32.30 14.97 14.83
N ARG A 301 -32.17 14.07 13.85
CA ARG A 301 -31.56 12.75 14.05
C ARG A 301 -30.08 12.89 14.41
N TYR A 302 -29.36 13.82 13.77
CA TYR A 302 -27.97 14.09 14.09
C TYR A 302 -27.79 14.50 15.55
N ARG A 303 -28.60 15.42 16.08
CA ARG A 303 -28.56 15.83 17.50
C ARG A 303 -28.85 14.68 18.44
N GLY A 304 -29.89 13.88 18.14
CA GLY A 304 -30.24 12.68 18.93
C GLY A 304 -29.11 11.67 18.98
N TYR A 305 -28.52 11.30 17.83
CA TYR A 305 -27.43 10.32 17.82
C TYR A 305 -26.14 10.86 18.47
N ARG A 306 -25.88 12.16 18.34
CA ARG A 306 -24.73 12.78 19.02
C ARG A 306 -24.87 12.75 20.54
N SER A 307 -26.08 13.01 21.09
CA SER A 307 -26.36 12.89 22.54
C SER A 307 -26.13 11.46 23.01
N LEU A 308 -26.75 10.47 22.34
CA LEU A 308 -26.57 9.05 22.67
C LEU A 308 -25.10 8.59 22.62
N ALA A 309 -24.35 9.04 21.63
CA ALA A 309 -22.92 8.74 21.53
C ALA A 309 -22.11 9.31 22.71
N SER A 310 -22.49 10.50 23.20
CA SER A 310 -21.83 11.13 24.34
C SER A 310 -22.23 10.48 25.67
N GLU A 311 -23.43 9.95 25.79
CA GLU A 311 -23.91 9.24 26.98
C GLU A 311 -23.38 7.79 27.06
N GLY A 312 -23.34 7.08 25.95
CA GLY A 312 -22.99 5.66 25.91
C GLY A 312 -21.48 5.37 25.97
N LEU A 313 -20.64 6.38 25.97
CA LEU A 313 -19.19 6.27 26.11
C LEU A 313 -18.69 6.80 27.48
N ASN A 314 -19.58 7.31 28.33
CA ASN A 314 -19.35 7.61 29.75
C ASN A 314 -19.74 6.39 30.60
#